data_04dfc040a68ce2f7b2209f05ae028836
#
_entry.id   04dfc040a68ce2f7b2209f05ae028836
#
_cell.length_a   1.000
_cell.length_b   1.000
_cell.length_c   1.000
_cell.angle_alpha   90.00
_cell.angle_beta   90.00
_cell.angle_gamma   90.00
#
_symmetry.space_group_name_H-M   'P 1'
#
loop_
_entity.id
_entity.type
_entity.pdbx_description
1 polymer ?
#
loop_
_entity_poly.entity_id
_entity_poly.type
_entity_poly.pdbx_seq_one_letter_code
_entity_poly.pdbx_strand_id
1 'polypeptide(L)'
;MKKMLVLLASVLALTACAQLNKKVKEATASKTEQTTNATSSAKEGQALKFVVAPQYEGKTSDLIELGKKLVKEHPEAGKQGEITLYYTGSTYTLDQQEYVVFMLVNKTTTNIDHDAEFKLNWSYDGQPIYQNQLVEYSISENGTLPTQSATIFLLPLTKEQQSIVESITDGTKMSLSMSDLMK
;
A
#
# COMPACT_ATOMS: atom_id res chain seq x y z
N MET A 1 37.82 60.65 -5.72
CA MET A 1 39.02 60.09 -6.41
C MET A 1 38.76 58.60 -6.66
N LYS A 2 38.90 58.23 -7.93
CA LYS A 2 39.16 56.91 -8.50
C LYS A 2 38.10 55.82 -8.22
N LYS A 3 37.32 55.49 -9.18
CA LYS A 3 37.53 54.67 -10.41
C LYS A 3 37.38 53.18 -10.13
N MET A 4 36.40 52.64 -10.86
CA MET A 4 36.51 51.57 -11.87
C MET A 4 36.38 50.17 -11.28
N LEU A 5 35.66 49.19 -11.80
CA LEU A 5 35.39 48.70 -13.16
C LEU A 5 34.32 47.66 -13.07
N VAL A 6 33.25 47.69 -13.76
CA VAL A 6 32.79 46.95 -14.93
C VAL A 6 33.29 45.51 -15.06
N LEU A 7 32.37 44.60 -15.17
CA LEU A 7 32.24 43.49 -16.17
C LEU A 7 31.07 42.60 -15.73
N LEU A 8 30.00 42.66 -16.40
CA LEU A 8 29.57 41.96 -17.64
C LEU A 8 29.32 40.45 -17.46
N ALA A 9 28.06 40.16 -17.68
CA ALA A 9 27.52 39.03 -18.44
C ALA A 9 27.49 37.65 -17.75
N SER A 10 26.30 37.08 -17.53
CA SER A 10 25.75 36.17 -18.51
C SER A 10 24.32 35.83 -18.12
N VAL A 11 23.42 36.13 -19.01
CA VAL A 11 22.07 35.62 -19.09
C VAL A 11 22.16 34.11 -19.38
N LEU A 12 21.65 33.31 -18.50
CA LEU A 12 21.21 31.97 -18.82
C LEU A 12 19.80 31.78 -18.27
N ALA A 13 18.86 32.03 -19.16
CA ALA A 13 17.49 31.54 -19.00
C ALA A 13 17.52 30.02 -18.98
N LEU A 14 17.34 29.44 -17.83
CA LEU A 14 16.96 28.04 -17.69
C LEU A 14 15.50 28.03 -17.30
N THR A 15 14.67 27.83 -18.31
CA THR A 15 13.32 27.32 -18.20
C THR A 15 13.36 26.02 -17.42
N ALA A 16 13.17 26.08 -16.11
CA ALA A 16 12.92 24.91 -15.31
C ALA A 16 11.46 24.49 -15.54
N CYS A 17 11.27 23.53 -16.44
CA CYS A 17 10.08 22.71 -16.44
C CYS A 17 9.96 22.11 -15.03
N ALA A 18 8.91 22.51 -14.32
CA ALA A 18 8.52 21.85 -13.09
C ALA A 18 8.05 20.43 -13.44
N GLN A 19 8.97 19.49 -13.46
CA GLN A 19 8.63 18.08 -13.40
C GLN A 19 8.24 17.80 -11.96
N LEU A 20 6.94 17.59 -11.76
CA LEU A 20 6.41 16.96 -10.57
C LEU A 20 7.01 15.56 -10.49
N ASN A 21 8.14 15.43 -9.81
CA ASN A 21 8.66 14.13 -9.42
C ASN A 21 7.80 13.59 -8.27
N LYS A 22 6.71 12.89 -8.63
CA LYS A 22 6.08 11.93 -7.74
C LYS A 22 7.07 10.80 -7.50
N LYS A 23 7.78 10.87 -6.41
CA LYS A 23 8.74 9.87 -6.01
C LYS A 23 8.00 8.72 -5.34
N VAL A 24 7.56 7.74 -6.12
CA VAL A 24 7.30 6.41 -5.60
C VAL A 24 8.66 5.84 -5.21
N LYS A 25 8.95 5.78 -3.91
CA LYS A 25 10.13 5.07 -3.42
C LYS A 25 9.80 3.57 -3.48
N GLU A 26 10.17 2.92 -4.56
CA GLU A 26 10.27 1.47 -4.58
C GLU A 26 11.39 1.05 -3.62
N ALA A 27 11.01 0.44 -2.51
CA ALA A 27 11.95 -0.35 -1.74
C ALA A 27 12.26 -1.60 -2.57
N THR A 28 13.50 -1.78 -2.96
CA THR A 28 13.99 -2.95 -3.68
C THR A 28 13.64 -4.19 -2.87
N ALA A 29 12.67 -4.97 -3.34
CA ALA A 29 12.29 -6.23 -2.73
C ALA A 29 13.49 -7.18 -2.78
N SER A 30 14.16 -7.33 -1.65
CA SER A 30 15.11 -8.41 -1.45
C SER A 30 14.33 -9.71 -1.43
N LYS A 31 14.64 -10.58 -2.37
CA LYS A 31 14.06 -11.90 -2.55
C LYS A 31 14.39 -12.75 -1.32
N THR A 32 13.47 -12.80 -0.36
CA THR A 32 13.58 -13.73 0.78
C THR A 32 12.54 -14.82 0.55
N GLU A 33 13.03 -15.98 0.20
CA GLU A 33 12.25 -17.22 0.13
C GLU A 33 11.75 -17.55 1.52
N GLN A 34 10.44 -17.37 1.73
CA GLN A 34 9.78 -17.84 2.94
C GLN A 34 9.51 -19.32 2.80
N THR A 35 10.43 -20.14 3.35
CA THR A 35 10.26 -21.58 3.44
C THR A 35 9.22 -21.90 4.51
N THR A 36 7.97 -22.04 4.13
CA THR A 36 6.98 -22.78 4.92
C THR A 36 6.72 -24.11 4.22
N ASN A 37 7.31 -25.19 4.74
CA ASN A 37 6.92 -26.55 4.41
C ASN A 37 5.49 -26.79 4.88
N ALA A 38 4.54 -26.71 3.97
CA ALA A 38 3.24 -27.32 4.12
C ALA A 38 2.89 -27.95 2.76
N THR A 39 3.15 -29.25 2.67
CA THR A 39 2.64 -30.10 1.61
C THR A 39 1.11 -30.13 1.71
N SER A 40 0.43 -29.35 0.90
CA SER A 40 -0.97 -29.58 0.57
C SER A 40 -1.14 -29.36 -0.92
N SER A 41 -1.69 -30.38 -1.58
CA SER A 41 -2.03 -30.43 -2.99
C SER A 41 -2.76 -29.14 -3.41
N ALA A 42 -2.07 -28.28 -4.15
CA ALA A 42 -2.62 -27.07 -4.73
C ALA A 42 -3.68 -27.49 -5.76
N LYS A 43 -4.96 -27.34 -5.40
CA LYS A 43 -5.98 -26.99 -6.40
C LYS A 43 -5.53 -25.66 -6.99
N GLU A 44 -5.46 -25.56 -8.33
CA GLU A 44 -5.18 -24.34 -9.06
C GLU A 44 -5.97 -23.18 -8.43
N GLY A 45 -5.28 -22.31 -7.72
CA GLY A 45 -5.89 -21.19 -7.02
C GLY A 45 -6.45 -20.22 -8.05
N GLN A 46 -7.74 -19.95 -7.95
CA GLN A 46 -8.40 -18.95 -8.78
C GLN A 46 -7.62 -17.64 -8.69
N ALA A 47 -7.24 -17.05 -9.82
CA ALA A 47 -6.45 -15.83 -9.87
C ALA A 47 -7.16 -14.71 -9.09
N LEU A 48 -6.37 -14.00 -8.27
CA LEU A 48 -6.87 -12.86 -7.50
C LEU A 48 -7.25 -11.73 -8.46
N LYS A 49 -8.45 -11.15 -8.29
CA LYS A 49 -8.92 -10.04 -9.12
C LYS A 49 -8.71 -8.70 -8.40
N PHE A 50 -8.20 -7.70 -9.10
CA PHE A 50 -8.14 -6.35 -8.57
C PHE A 50 -9.47 -5.63 -8.77
N VAL A 51 -9.98 -5.03 -7.69
CA VAL A 51 -11.21 -4.22 -7.66
C VAL A 51 -10.84 -2.77 -7.48
N VAL A 52 -11.38 -1.92 -8.34
CA VAL A 52 -11.23 -0.46 -8.27
C VAL A 52 -12.45 0.11 -7.55
N ALA A 53 -12.23 1.03 -6.61
CA ALA A 53 -13.33 1.70 -5.93
C ALA A 53 -14.20 2.49 -6.94
N PRO A 54 -15.53 2.56 -6.74
CA PRO A 54 -16.47 3.11 -7.73
C PRO A 54 -16.13 4.52 -8.21
N GLN A 55 -15.67 5.40 -7.32
CA GLN A 55 -15.32 6.77 -7.68
C GLN A 55 -14.08 6.88 -8.58
N TYR A 56 -13.34 5.78 -8.76
CA TYR A 56 -12.14 5.70 -9.62
C TYR A 56 -12.35 4.81 -10.84
N GLU A 57 -13.54 4.27 -11.06
CA GLU A 57 -13.84 3.49 -12.26
C GLU A 57 -13.60 4.32 -13.53
N GLY A 58 -12.95 3.70 -14.49
CA GLY A 58 -12.55 4.36 -15.75
C GLY A 58 -11.40 5.37 -15.62
N LYS A 59 -10.86 5.59 -14.40
CA LYS A 59 -9.70 6.44 -14.18
C LYS A 59 -8.41 5.61 -14.13
N THR A 60 -7.30 6.27 -14.40
CA THR A 60 -5.95 5.71 -14.21
C THR A 60 -5.25 6.48 -13.10
N SER A 61 -4.53 5.78 -12.22
CA SER A 61 -3.64 6.37 -11.23
C SER A 61 -2.53 5.38 -10.88
N ASP A 62 -1.46 5.89 -10.31
CA ASP A 62 -0.32 5.06 -9.90
C ASP A 62 -0.75 3.96 -8.90
N LEU A 63 -1.72 4.25 -8.02
CA LEU A 63 -2.27 3.28 -7.07
C LEU A 63 -3.08 2.17 -7.76
N ILE A 64 -3.87 2.51 -8.78
CA ILE A 64 -4.63 1.51 -9.56
C ILE A 64 -3.67 0.60 -10.32
N GLU A 65 -2.65 1.16 -10.96
CA GLU A 65 -1.65 0.36 -11.67
C GLU A 65 -0.82 -0.50 -10.70
N LEU A 66 -0.48 0.04 -9.53
CA LEU A 66 0.16 -0.73 -8.47
C LEU A 66 -0.72 -1.91 -8.04
N GLY A 67 -2.00 -1.69 -7.78
CA GLY A 67 -2.94 -2.75 -7.39
C GLY A 67 -3.06 -3.85 -8.44
N LYS A 68 -3.21 -3.48 -9.72
CA LYS A 68 -3.25 -4.44 -10.85
C LYS A 68 -1.95 -5.24 -10.95
N LYS A 69 -0.80 -4.59 -10.76
CA LYS A 69 0.51 -5.23 -10.75
C LYS A 69 0.62 -6.23 -9.60
N LEU A 70 0.26 -5.81 -8.38
CA LEU A 70 0.38 -6.64 -7.17
C LEU A 70 -0.46 -7.92 -7.24
N VAL A 71 -1.73 -7.85 -7.66
CA VAL A 71 -2.57 -9.06 -7.78
C VAL A 71 -2.05 -10.04 -8.83
N LYS A 72 -1.33 -9.55 -9.84
CA LYS A 72 -0.69 -10.37 -10.87
C LYS A 72 0.61 -11.00 -10.38
N GLU A 73 1.41 -10.26 -9.61
CA GLU A 73 2.70 -10.71 -9.09
C GLU A 73 2.56 -11.58 -7.83
N HIS A 74 1.50 -11.34 -7.06
CA HIS A 74 1.20 -12.02 -5.79
C HIS A 74 -0.20 -12.64 -5.78
N PRO A 75 -0.51 -13.57 -6.71
CA PRO A 75 -1.81 -14.25 -6.74
C PRO A 75 -2.08 -15.08 -5.47
N GLU A 76 -1.00 -15.45 -4.76
CA GLU A 76 -1.04 -16.15 -3.47
C GLU A 76 -1.38 -15.24 -2.29
N ALA A 77 -1.29 -13.90 -2.42
CA ALA A 77 -1.51 -12.96 -1.33
C ALA A 77 -2.82 -13.21 -0.59
N GLY A 78 -2.77 -13.10 0.72
CA GLY A 78 -3.88 -13.43 1.61
C GLY A 78 -4.00 -14.93 1.90
N LYS A 79 -4.81 -15.27 2.91
CA LYS A 79 -5.02 -16.63 3.38
C LYS A 79 -6.40 -17.13 2.99
N GLN A 80 -6.47 -18.36 2.47
CA GLN A 80 -7.73 -18.96 2.05
C GLN A 80 -8.74 -19.04 3.20
N GLY A 81 -9.95 -18.59 2.94
CA GLY A 81 -11.05 -18.53 3.91
C GLY A 81 -11.04 -17.28 4.79
N GLU A 82 -10.10 -16.36 4.59
CA GLU A 82 -9.95 -15.16 5.43
C GLU A 82 -9.99 -13.89 4.60
N ILE A 83 -10.31 -12.77 5.27
CA ILE A 83 -10.03 -11.41 4.83
C ILE A 83 -8.71 -11.01 5.47
N THR A 84 -7.77 -10.53 4.68
CA THR A 84 -6.42 -10.22 5.16
C THR A 84 -5.92 -8.90 4.60
N LEU A 85 -5.04 -8.23 5.34
CA LEU A 85 -4.22 -7.14 4.82
C LEU A 85 -2.86 -7.67 4.40
N TYR A 86 -2.44 -7.27 3.23
CA TYR A 86 -1.12 -7.53 2.68
C TYR A 86 -0.35 -6.22 2.58
N TYR A 87 0.78 -6.11 3.27
CA TYR A 87 1.65 -4.93 3.17
C TYR A 87 2.40 -4.95 1.84
N THR A 88 2.26 -3.88 1.06
CA THR A 88 2.80 -3.81 -0.31
C THR A 88 4.26 -3.39 -0.38
N GLY A 89 4.87 -3.01 0.74
CA GLY A 89 6.21 -2.43 0.76
C GLY A 89 6.29 -0.98 0.27
N SER A 90 5.14 -0.33 0.08
CA SER A 90 5.06 1.01 -0.50
C SER A 90 4.35 1.99 0.42
N THR A 91 4.72 3.26 0.29
CA THR A 91 3.98 4.41 0.83
C THR A 91 3.50 5.31 -0.29
N TYR A 92 2.52 6.15 0.00
CA TYR A 92 1.93 7.10 -0.93
C TYR A 92 1.67 8.43 -0.25
N THR A 93 2.12 9.53 -0.86
CA THR A 93 1.88 10.88 -0.34
C THR A 93 0.70 11.52 -1.07
N LEU A 94 -0.30 11.94 -0.31
CA LEU A 94 -1.44 12.70 -0.80
C LEU A 94 -1.62 13.93 0.09
N ASP A 95 -1.69 15.12 -0.50
CA ASP A 95 -1.94 16.39 0.21
C ASP A 95 -1.04 16.59 1.45
N GLN A 96 0.26 16.29 1.31
CA GLN A 96 1.28 16.36 2.36
C GLN A 96 1.11 15.32 3.49
N GLN A 97 0.12 14.44 3.41
CA GLN A 97 -0.06 13.31 4.31
C GLN A 97 0.57 12.06 3.69
N GLU A 98 1.37 11.37 4.48
CA GLU A 98 1.94 10.06 4.09
C GLU A 98 0.99 8.94 4.50
N TYR A 99 0.81 7.98 3.60
CA TYR A 99 -0.01 6.78 3.79
C TYR A 99 0.82 5.54 3.55
N VAL A 100 0.61 4.53 4.35
CA VAL A 100 1.05 3.18 4.00
C VAL A 100 0.04 2.56 3.02
N VAL A 101 0.56 1.85 2.03
CA VAL A 101 -0.25 1.15 1.03
C VAL A 101 -0.39 -0.32 1.43
N PHE A 102 -1.62 -0.73 1.70
CA PHE A 102 -1.99 -2.12 1.88
C PHE A 102 -2.83 -2.60 0.69
N MET A 103 -2.90 -3.90 0.55
CA MET A 103 -3.90 -4.57 -0.27
C MET A 103 -4.83 -5.35 0.67
N LEU A 104 -6.11 -4.98 0.68
CA LEU A 104 -7.15 -5.75 1.38
C LEU A 104 -7.59 -6.88 0.46
N VAL A 105 -7.46 -8.10 0.94
CA VAL A 105 -7.68 -9.33 0.15
C VAL A 105 -8.82 -10.11 0.76
N ASN A 106 -9.84 -10.42 -0.05
CA ASN A 106 -10.96 -11.27 0.32
C ASN A 106 -10.81 -12.66 -0.33
N LYS A 107 -10.36 -13.65 0.43
CA LYS A 107 -10.33 -15.07 0.03
C LYS A 107 -11.39 -15.91 0.74
N THR A 108 -12.40 -15.26 1.32
CA THR A 108 -13.57 -15.95 1.90
C THR A 108 -14.53 -16.46 0.81
N THR A 109 -15.60 -17.09 1.22
CA THR A 109 -16.69 -17.55 0.33
C THR A 109 -17.81 -16.52 0.16
N THR A 110 -17.72 -15.38 0.83
CA THR A 110 -18.73 -14.30 0.81
C THR A 110 -18.11 -12.98 0.37
N ASN A 111 -18.90 -12.16 -0.31
CA ASN A 111 -18.50 -10.79 -0.63
C ASN A 111 -18.52 -9.92 0.63
N ILE A 112 -17.69 -8.87 0.67
CA ILE A 112 -17.89 -7.75 1.58
C ILE A 112 -18.78 -6.75 0.82
N ASP A 113 -20.08 -6.74 1.13
CA ASP A 113 -21.11 -5.93 0.50
C ASP A 113 -21.84 -5.00 1.47
N HIS A 114 -21.29 -4.84 2.66
CA HIS A 114 -21.74 -3.96 3.72
C HIS A 114 -20.53 -3.31 4.41
N ASP A 115 -20.79 -2.22 5.14
CA ASP A 115 -19.75 -1.57 5.93
C ASP A 115 -19.21 -2.55 6.99
N ALA A 116 -17.90 -2.56 7.15
CA ALA A 116 -17.22 -3.44 8.09
C ALA A 116 -16.12 -2.70 8.84
N GLU A 117 -15.95 -3.01 10.11
CA GLU A 117 -14.89 -2.49 10.94
C GLU A 117 -13.97 -3.61 11.40
N PHE A 118 -12.69 -3.33 11.49
CA PHE A 118 -11.72 -4.26 12.04
C PHE A 118 -10.63 -3.53 12.83
N LYS A 119 -10.01 -4.26 13.76
CA LYS A 119 -8.87 -3.78 14.51
C LYS A 119 -7.58 -4.27 13.88
N LEU A 120 -6.70 -3.33 13.58
CA LEU A 120 -5.39 -3.58 13.02
C LEU A 120 -4.32 -3.50 14.10
N ASN A 121 -3.47 -4.51 14.17
CA ASN A 121 -2.21 -4.47 14.89
C ASN A 121 -1.07 -4.71 13.90
N TRP A 122 -0.11 -3.81 13.89
CA TRP A 122 1.06 -3.89 13.03
C TRP A 122 2.30 -3.41 13.77
N SER A 123 3.34 -4.21 13.75
CA SER A 123 4.62 -3.88 14.38
C SER A 123 5.79 -4.34 13.53
N TYR A 124 6.94 -3.72 13.72
CA TYR A 124 8.20 -4.11 13.13
C TYR A 124 9.30 -4.14 14.19
N ASP A 125 10.02 -5.26 14.30
CA ASP A 125 11.09 -5.49 15.27
C ASP A 125 10.67 -5.14 16.72
N GLY A 126 9.42 -5.50 17.08
CA GLY A 126 8.79 -5.21 18.38
C GLY A 126 8.29 -3.76 18.54
N GLN A 127 8.57 -2.85 17.60
CA GLN A 127 8.06 -1.49 17.64
C GLN A 127 6.67 -1.41 17.01
N PRO A 128 5.65 -0.91 17.72
CA PRO A 128 4.31 -0.81 17.17
C PRO A 128 4.21 0.32 16.15
N ILE A 129 3.58 0.02 15.00
CA ILE A 129 3.17 1.00 13.99
C ILE A 129 1.70 1.34 14.22
N TYR A 130 0.84 0.30 14.34
CA TYR A 130 -0.54 0.44 14.75
C TYR A 130 -0.84 -0.51 15.91
N GLN A 131 -1.59 -0.05 16.91
CA GLN A 131 -2.07 -0.87 18.03
C GLN A 131 -3.56 -0.70 18.19
N ASN A 132 -4.32 -1.78 17.99
CA ASN A 132 -5.79 -1.78 18.06
C ASN A 132 -6.40 -0.63 17.24
N GLN A 133 -5.76 -0.26 16.13
CA GLN A 133 -6.24 0.80 15.25
C GLN A 133 -7.56 0.35 14.64
N LEU A 134 -8.63 1.07 14.93
CA LEU A 134 -9.90 0.85 14.27
C LEU A 134 -9.79 1.30 12.81
N VAL A 135 -10.21 0.43 11.91
CA VAL A 135 -10.18 0.65 10.47
C VAL A 135 -11.55 0.28 9.91
N GLU A 136 -12.12 1.17 9.13
CA GLU A 136 -13.42 1.01 8.51
C GLU A 136 -13.28 0.72 7.02
N TYR A 137 -14.02 -0.26 6.55
CA TYR A 137 -14.26 -0.51 5.14
C TYR A 137 -15.66 -0.03 4.80
N SER A 138 -15.77 1.15 4.17
CA SER A 138 -17.05 1.72 3.76
C SER A 138 -17.39 1.31 2.34
N ILE A 139 -18.58 0.73 2.15
CA ILE A 139 -19.09 0.34 0.83
C ILE A 139 -19.36 1.55 -0.06
N SER A 140 -19.75 2.66 0.53
CA SER A 140 -19.99 3.90 -0.23
C SER A 140 -18.71 4.44 -0.88
N GLU A 141 -17.57 4.20 -0.26
CA GLU A 141 -16.26 4.67 -0.74
C GLU A 141 -15.52 3.60 -1.55
N ASN A 142 -15.54 2.37 -1.09
CA ASN A 142 -14.69 1.31 -1.64
C ASN A 142 -15.45 0.36 -2.58
N GLY A 143 -16.78 0.39 -2.55
CA GLY A 143 -17.62 -0.57 -3.26
C GLY A 143 -17.60 -1.96 -2.64
N THR A 144 -18.29 -2.89 -3.26
CA THR A 144 -18.28 -4.30 -2.86
C THR A 144 -16.91 -4.92 -3.15
N LEU A 145 -16.37 -5.68 -2.20
CA LEU A 145 -15.17 -6.50 -2.42
C LEU A 145 -15.57 -7.97 -2.60
N PRO A 146 -15.64 -8.47 -3.84
CA PRO A 146 -16.06 -9.84 -4.12
C PRO A 146 -15.09 -10.88 -3.53
N THR A 147 -15.53 -12.12 -3.49
CA THR A 147 -14.66 -13.26 -3.19
C THR A 147 -13.51 -13.35 -4.21
N GLN A 148 -12.34 -13.85 -3.78
CA GLN A 148 -11.14 -13.98 -4.63
C GLN A 148 -10.74 -12.65 -5.29
N SER A 149 -10.85 -11.56 -4.53
CA SER A 149 -10.47 -10.23 -5.00
C SER A 149 -9.67 -9.44 -3.97
N ALA A 150 -9.06 -8.36 -4.44
CA ALA A 150 -8.31 -7.43 -3.61
C ALA A 150 -8.50 -5.99 -4.08
N THR A 151 -8.37 -5.06 -3.16
CA THR A 151 -8.35 -3.61 -3.45
C THR A 151 -7.21 -2.94 -2.70
N ILE A 152 -6.77 -1.78 -3.18
CA ILE A 152 -5.82 -0.95 -2.44
C ILE A 152 -6.51 -0.31 -1.25
N PHE A 153 -5.80 -0.27 -0.13
CA PHE A 153 -6.26 0.28 1.12
C PHE A 153 -5.17 1.17 1.73
N LEU A 154 -5.50 2.43 1.98
CA LEU A 154 -4.54 3.44 2.46
C LEU A 154 -4.79 3.75 3.93
N LEU A 155 -3.74 3.74 4.74
CA LEU A 155 -3.81 4.18 6.13
C LEU A 155 -2.82 5.32 6.38
N PRO A 156 -3.24 6.42 7.04
CA PRO A 156 -2.37 7.56 7.29
C PRO A 156 -1.29 7.21 8.31
N LEU A 157 -0.08 7.68 8.08
CA LEU A 157 1.06 7.52 8.98
C LEU A 157 1.35 8.83 9.71
N THR A 158 1.63 8.75 11.01
CA THR A 158 2.35 9.84 11.71
C THR A 158 3.81 9.83 11.28
N LYS A 159 4.56 10.87 11.62
CA LYS A 159 6.00 10.93 11.31
C LYS A 159 6.80 9.82 12.01
N GLU A 160 6.42 9.48 13.23
CA GLU A 160 7.03 8.40 14.00
C GLU A 160 6.77 7.04 13.32
N GLN A 161 5.52 6.78 12.92
CA GLN A 161 5.14 5.57 12.21
C GLN A 161 5.86 5.47 10.86
N GLN A 162 5.94 6.59 10.12
CA GLN A 162 6.67 6.67 8.86
C GLN A 162 8.12 6.24 9.03
N SER A 163 8.81 6.72 10.07
CA SER A 163 10.21 6.36 10.34
C SER A 163 10.38 4.86 10.58
N ILE A 164 9.43 4.21 11.26
CA ILE A 164 9.44 2.76 11.46
C ILE A 164 9.20 2.04 10.12
N VAL A 165 8.20 2.48 9.34
CA VAL A 165 7.86 1.88 8.04
C VAL A 165 9.05 1.97 7.06
N GLU A 166 9.74 3.10 7.01
CA GLU A 166 10.93 3.29 6.18
C GLU A 166 12.11 2.39 6.60
N SER A 167 12.14 1.93 7.85
CA SER A 167 13.16 1.02 8.36
C SER A 167 12.89 -0.45 8.06
N ILE A 168 11.72 -0.80 7.51
CA ILE A 168 11.36 -2.18 7.19
C ILE A 168 12.22 -2.70 6.05
N THR A 169 13.16 -3.58 6.38
CA THR A 169 14.05 -4.25 5.42
C THR A 169 13.94 -5.77 5.47
N ASP A 170 13.35 -6.30 6.55
CA ASP A 170 13.23 -7.73 6.80
C ASP A 170 11.79 -8.06 7.20
N GLY A 171 11.03 -8.62 6.28
CA GLY A 171 9.62 -8.99 6.51
C GLY A 171 9.41 -10.03 7.62
N THR A 172 10.44 -10.79 8.00
CA THR A 172 10.34 -11.80 9.08
C THR A 172 10.21 -11.18 10.47
N LYS A 173 10.60 -9.91 10.61
CA LYS A 173 10.45 -9.12 11.84
C LYS A 173 9.13 -8.37 11.92
N MET A 174 8.31 -8.46 10.88
CA MET A 174 7.03 -7.79 10.80
C MET A 174 5.93 -8.70 11.39
N SER A 175 5.08 -8.13 12.24
CA SER A 175 3.85 -8.76 12.69
C SER A 175 2.67 -7.91 12.24
N LEU A 176 1.78 -8.48 11.45
CA LEU A 176 0.58 -7.85 10.93
C LEU A 176 -0.61 -8.76 11.21
N SER A 177 -1.58 -8.28 11.94
CA SER A 177 -2.80 -9.01 12.24
C SER A 177 -4.02 -8.10 12.17
N MET A 178 -5.12 -8.68 11.75
CA MET A 178 -6.42 -8.07 11.69
C MET A 178 -7.38 -8.93 12.52
N SER A 179 -8.15 -8.33 13.41
CA SER A 179 -9.12 -9.02 14.25
C SER A 179 -10.45 -8.29 14.27
N ASP A 180 -11.51 -9.06 14.57
CA ASP A 180 -12.87 -8.57 14.81
C ASP A 180 -13.43 -7.73 13.65
N LEU A 181 -13.75 -8.39 12.52
CA LEU A 181 -14.70 -7.84 11.57
C LEU A 181 -16.05 -7.75 12.28
N MET A 182 -16.33 -6.59 12.87
CA MET A 182 -17.65 -6.28 13.42
C MET A 182 -18.58 -5.95 12.26
N LYS A 183 -19.73 -6.61 12.27
CA LYS A 183 -20.84 -6.37 11.34
C LYS A 183 -21.75 -5.29 11.89
#